data_5dadd552cfaf0e0733a25c02ad23974e
#
_entry.id   5dadd552cfaf0e0733a25c02ad23974e
#
_cell.length_a   1.000
_cell.length_b   1.000
_cell.length_c   1.000
_cell.angle_alpha   90.00
_cell.angle_beta   90.00
_cell.angle_gamma   90.00
#
_symmetry.space_group_name_H-M   'P 1'
#
loop_
_entity.id
_entity.type
_entity.pdbx_description
1 polymer ?
#
loop_
_entity_poly.entity_id
_entity_poly.type
_entity_poly.pdbx_seq_one_letter_code
_entity_poly.pdbx_strand_id
1 'polypeptide(L)'
;LNNMLIPTGDRVIIHLGTLPNGKYYEQGSMSLQIGGETWVLVDTFAKSKPTDKHFMVSVDEALNPYIMFGDGTFGKKPAAGAKITNVVFYLTNGTQGNVKSNTITSVPSIISSSIIDATVNNAYDAGGGSNYENFIMLKEHIPLSVKTLGVAITKEDFESLAMLVDGVNKAKADYECGRKLTVYISPDGGAIASSELINRVYNLLSQRAPMTTWLKVKSAGKVQIILEMEVTGKKSYKTPEIQTQILTALYNAYSPEQAQIGGSVRLSDIYALIDNLSTVDYLHLTKFYIKTLALRPLY
;
A
#
# COMPACT_ATOMS: atom_id res chain seq x y z
N LEU A 1 14.03 -26.33 10.19
CA LEU A 1 14.75 -26.31 8.90
C LEU A 1 16.26 -26.50 9.05
N ASN A 2 16.82 -26.04 10.17
CA ASN A 2 18.23 -26.35 10.48
C ASN A 2 18.39 -27.87 10.56
N ASN A 3 19.39 -28.39 9.86
CA ASN A 3 19.68 -29.81 9.66
C ASN A 3 18.83 -30.54 8.60
N MET A 4 17.97 -29.85 7.85
CA MET A 4 17.27 -30.43 6.71
C MET A 4 18.25 -30.74 5.57
N LEU A 5 18.07 -31.86 4.91
CA LEU A 5 18.85 -32.27 3.73
C LEU A 5 18.18 -31.73 2.46
N ILE A 6 18.99 -31.26 1.52
CA ILE A 6 18.52 -30.82 0.20
C ILE A 6 17.94 -32.01 -0.57
N PRO A 7 16.69 -31.95 -1.05
CA PRO A 7 16.10 -33.02 -1.84
C PRO A 7 16.76 -33.15 -3.22
N THR A 8 16.62 -34.33 -3.81
CA THR A 8 17.00 -34.57 -5.21
C THR A 8 15.89 -34.05 -6.14
N GLY A 9 16.24 -33.33 -7.18
CA GLY A 9 15.27 -32.82 -8.16
C GLY A 9 15.91 -31.87 -9.16
N ASP A 10 15.24 -31.59 -10.28
CA ASP A 10 15.74 -30.62 -11.27
C ASP A 10 15.59 -29.19 -10.76
N ARG A 11 14.53 -28.87 -10.07
CA ARG A 11 14.35 -27.65 -9.27
C ARG A 11 14.24 -27.98 -7.81
N VAL A 12 15.07 -27.35 -7.01
CA VAL A 12 15.03 -27.53 -5.54
C VAL A 12 14.15 -26.42 -4.96
N ILE A 13 13.02 -26.84 -4.39
CA ILE A 13 12.08 -25.96 -3.67
C ILE A 13 11.94 -26.49 -2.25
N ILE A 14 12.03 -25.60 -1.28
CA ILE A 14 11.91 -25.94 0.13
C ILE A 14 10.85 -25.08 0.78
N HIS A 15 9.74 -25.70 1.18
CA HIS A 15 8.69 -25.02 1.95
C HIS A 15 9.12 -24.86 3.41
N LEU A 16 8.93 -23.67 3.95
CA LEU A 16 9.32 -23.37 5.34
C LEU A 16 8.27 -23.78 6.38
N GLY A 17 7.15 -24.30 5.91
CA GLY A 17 6.01 -24.67 6.75
C GLY A 17 5.04 -23.49 6.93
N THR A 18 3.98 -23.75 7.70
CA THR A 18 2.93 -22.76 7.97
C THR A 18 3.40 -21.73 8.98
N LEU A 19 3.23 -20.46 8.67
CA LEU A 19 3.52 -19.37 9.59
C LEU A 19 2.45 -19.28 10.69
N PRO A 20 2.81 -18.79 11.90
CA PRO A 20 1.82 -18.51 12.94
C PRO A 20 0.76 -17.51 12.46
N ASN A 21 -0.49 -17.68 12.92
CA ASN A 21 -1.59 -16.79 12.56
C ASN A 21 -1.25 -15.32 12.79
N GLY A 22 -1.53 -14.47 11.79
CA GLY A 22 -1.29 -13.03 11.85
C GLY A 22 0.18 -12.63 11.72
N LYS A 23 1.06 -13.57 11.38
CA LYS A 23 2.46 -13.30 11.08
C LYS A 23 2.74 -13.46 9.59
N TYR A 24 3.56 -12.57 9.08
CA TYR A 24 3.97 -12.54 7.69
C TYR A 24 5.50 -12.60 7.59
N TYR A 25 6.00 -13.19 6.52
CA TYR A 25 7.43 -13.16 6.21
C TYR A 25 7.83 -11.73 5.82
N GLU A 26 8.90 -11.20 6.42
CA GLU A 26 9.47 -9.92 6.02
C GLU A 26 10.35 -10.12 4.77
N GLN A 27 9.96 -9.51 3.65
CA GLN A 27 10.70 -9.63 2.39
C GLN A 27 12.14 -9.14 2.53
N GLY A 28 13.07 -9.89 1.94
CA GLY A 28 14.48 -9.54 1.98
C GLY A 28 15.20 -9.89 3.27
N SER A 29 14.50 -10.36 4.31
CA SER A 29 15.11 -10.62 5.64
C SER A 29 15.82 -11.96 5.75
N MET A 30 15.67 -12.86 4.76
CA MET A 30 16.17 -14.23 4.88
C MET A 30 17.68 -14.33 4.63
N SER A 31 18.36 -14.97 5.55
CA SER A 31 19.74 -15.45 5.40
C SER A 31 19.78 -16.97 5.44
N LEU A 32 20.60 -17.56 4.58
CA LEU A 32 20.68 -18.99 4.35
C LEU A 32 22.13 -19.46 4.26
N GLN A 33 22.45 -20.56 4.95
CA GLN A 33 23.70 -21.26 4.80
C GLN A 33 23.47 -22.74 4.49
N ILE A 34 24.22 -23.27 3.54
CA ILE A 34 24.20 -24.69 3.15
C ILE A 34 25.62 -25.22 3.23
N GLY A 35 25.84 -26.27 4.04
CA GLY A 35 27.16 -26.84 4.24
C GLY A 35 28.20 -25.87 4.82
N GLY A 36 27.76 -24.85 5.58
CA GLY A 36 28.61 -23.78 6.10
C GLY A 36 28.91 -22.65 5.11
N GLU A 37 28.46 -22.76 3.86
CA GLU A 37 28.59 -21.70 2.84
C GLU A 37 27.37 -20.78 2.84
N THR A 38 27.61 -19.46 2.81
CA THR A 38 26.54 -18.44 2.73
C THR A 38 26.00 -18.36 1.32
N TRP A 39 24.67 -18.36 1.21
CA TRP A 39 23.94 -18.13 -0.03
C TRP A 39 23.34 -16.71 -0.01
N VAL A 40 23.25 -16.10 -1.18
CA VAL A 40 22.79 -14.71 -1.33
C VAL A 40 21.35 -14.70 -1.83
N LEU A 41 20.49 -13.95 -1.14
CA LEU A 41 19.12 -13.71 -1.57
C LEU A 41 19.12 -12.78 -2.78
N VAL A 42 18.36 -13.16 -3.81
CA VAL A 42 18.16 -12.36 -5.03
C VAL A 42 16.68 -12.31 -5.41
N ASP A 43 16.27 -11.25 -6.06
CA ASP A 43 14.87 -11.10 -6.53
C ASP A 43 14.62 -11.92 -7.81
N THR A 44 15.67 -12.19 -8.59
CA THR A 44 15.57 -12.95 -9.84
C THR A 44 16.88 -13.65 -10.16
N PHE A 45 16.79 -14.83 -10.76
CA PHE A 45 17.95 -15.56 -11.27
C PHE A 45 18.45 -15.07 -12.64
N ALA A 46 17.76 -14.13 -13.30
CA ALA A 46 18.06 -13.73 -14.68
C ALA A 46 19.52 -13.25 -14.90
N LYS A 47 20.16 -12.74 -13.85
CA LYS A 47 21.56 -12.27 -13.89
C LYS A 47 22.53 -13.21 -13.19
N SER A 48 22.05 -14.35 -12.67
CA SER A 48 22.88 -15.30 -11.91
C SER A 48 23.67 -16.22 -12.84
N LYS A 49 24.94 -16.41 -12.54
CA LYS A 49 25.81 -17.35 -13.24
C LYS A 49 25.65 -18.77 -12.65
N PRO A 50 26.01 -19.83 -13.40
CA PRO A 50 25.88 -21.20 -12.91
C PRO A 50 26.61 -21.52 -11.60
N THR A 51 27.61 -20.72 -11.24
CA THR A 51 28.43 -20.87 -10.02
C THR A 51 27.93 -20.05 -8.85
N ASP A 52 27.04 -19.08 -9.08
CA ASP A 52 26.61 -18.15 -8.04
C ASP A 52 25.65 -18.83 -7.07
N LYS A 53 25.98 -18.74 -5.78
CA LYS A 53 25.20 -19.32 -4.67
C LYS A 53 24.01 -18.39 -4.35
N HIS A 54 23.06 -18.34 -5.25
CA HIS A 54 21.87 -17.49 -5.13
C HIS A 54 20.64 -18.33 -4.79
N PHE A 55 19.74 -17.73 -4.02
CA PHE A 55 18.41 -18.29 -3.75
C PHE A 55 17.37 -17.18 -3.83
N MET A 56 16.14 -17.58 -4.10
CA MET A 56 14.95 -16.69 -4.07
C MET A 56 13.99 -17.17 -2.99
N VAL A 57 13.22 -16.25 -2.44
CA VAL A 57 12.08 -16.56 -1.57
C VAL A 57 10.82 -16.07 -2.24
N SER A 58 9.82 -16.95 -2.28
CA SER A 58 8.48 -16.62 -2.73
C SER A 58 7.47 -17.11 -1.70
N VAL A 59 6.21 -16.77 -1.85
CA VAL A 59 5.12 -17.21 -0.97
C VAL A 59 4.10 -18.00 -1.77
N ASP A 60 3.48 -18.98 -1.13
CA ASP A 60 2.39 -19.76 -1.69
C ASP A 60 1.03 -19.02 -1.56
N GLU A 61 -0.06 -19.62 -2.03
CA GLU A 61 -1.41 -19.05 -1.92
C GLU A 61 -1.87 -18.83 -0.46
N ALA A 62 -1.30 -19.58 0.47
CA ALA A 62 -1.55 -19.45 1.90
C ALA A 62 -0.58 -18.48 2.60
N LEU A 63 0.21 -17.74 1.83
CA LEU A 63 1.23 -16.77 2.28
C LEU A 63 2.39 -17.41 3.09
N ASN A 64 2.60 -18.72 2.95
CA ASN A 64 3.76 -19.38 3.54
C ASN A 64 4.99 -19.23 2.64
N PRO A 65 6.15 -18.85 3.18
CA PRO A 65 7.34 -18.67 2.38
C PRO A 65 7.96 -20.01 1.97
N TYR A 66 8.52 -20.03 0.77
CA TYR A 66 9.32 -21.14 0.27
C TYR A 66 10.59 -20.62 -0.42
N ILE A 67 11.65 -21.42 -0.33
CA ILE A 67 12.95 -21.11 -0.92
C ILE A 67 13.06 -21.83 -2.24
N MET A 68 13.50 -21.09 -3.28
CA MET A 68 13.86 -21.64 -4.59
C MET A 68 15.35 -21.45 -4.84
N PHE A 69 15.96 -22.42 -5.48
CA PHE A 69 17.36 -22.38 -5.88
C PHE A 69 17.51 -22.36 -7.41
N GLY A 70 18.70 -21.98 -7.87
CA GLY A 70 19.04 -22.05 -9.27
C GLY A 70 19.02 -23.50 -9.81
N ASP A 71 18.91 -23.62 -11.13
CA ASP A 71 18.84 -24.89 -11.85
C ASP A 71 20.22 -25.39 -12.32
N GLY A 72 21.29 -24.61 -12.06
CA GLY A 72 22.65 -24.86 -12.54
C GLY A 72 22.99 -24.13 -13.83
N THR A 73 22.01 -23.51 -14.50
CA THR A 73 22.20 -22.61 -15.63
C THR A 73 22.09 -21.16 -15.15
N PHE A 74 21.01 -20.87 -14.42
CA PHE A 74 20.75 -19.60 -13.77
C PHE A 74 20.83 -19.77 -12.25
N GLY A 75 22.01 -19.54 -11.70
CA GLY A 75 22.31 -19.77 -10.29
C GLY A 75 22.76 -21.22 -10.01
N LYS A 76 23.60 -21.37 -9.00
CA LYS A 76 24.11 -22.68 -8.57
C LYS A 76 22.96 -23.55 -8.03
N LYS A 77 22.92 -24.80 -8.49
CA LYS A 77 22.05 -25.81 -7.92
C LYS A 77 22.74 -26.39 -6.66
N PRO A 78 22.08 -26.39 -5.48
CA PRO A 78 22.68 -27.01 -4.31
C PRO A 78 22.81 -28.52 -4.49
N ALA A 79 23.87 -29.11 -3.96
CA ALA A 79 24.10 -30.54 -4.07
C ALA A 79 23.01 -31.31 -3.31
N ALA A 80 22.51 -32.40 -3.90
CA ALA A 80 21.59 -33.31 -3.22
C ALA A 80 22.22 -33.86 -1.95
N GLY A 81 21.47 -33.93 -0.86
CA GLY A 81 21.97 -34.35 0.44
C GLY A 81 22.83 -33.32 1.17
N ALA A 82 23.10 -32.16 0.59
CA ALA A 82 23.75 -31.06 1.32
C ALA A 82 22.85 -30.61 2.49
N LYS A 83 23.48 -30.27 3.60
CA LYS A 83 22.76 -29.91 4.83
C LYS A 83 22.56 -28.43 4.93
N ILE A 84 21.34 -27.99 5.17
CA ILE A 84 21.05 -26.61 5.55
C ILE A 84 21.55 -26.42 6.99
N THR A 85 22.53 -25.55 7.16
CA THR A 85 23.20 -25.33 8.45
C THR A 85 22.60 -24.18 9.24
N ASN A 86 22.13 -23.15 8.55
CA ASN A 86 21.49 -22.00 9.19
C ASN A 86 20.43 -21.36 8.27
N VAL A 87 19.25 -21.10 8.82
CA VAL A 87 18.19 -20.30 8.18
C VAL A 87 17.67 -19.33 9.23
N VAL A 88 17.79 -18.05 8.96
CA VAL A 88 17.24 -16.97 9.79
C VAL A 88 16.40 -16.06 8.92
N PHE A 89 15.20 -15.72 9.36
CA PHE A 89 14.32 -14.75 8.73
C PHE A 89 13.45 -14.08 9.78
N TYR A 90 12.96 -12.90 9.47
CA TYR A 90 12.08 -12.15 10.37
C TYR A 90 10.63 -12.30 9.99
N LEU A 91 9.78 -12.25 11.02
CA LEU A 91 8.34 -12.24 10.90
C LEU A 91 7.81 -10.86 11.31
N THR A 92 6.88 -10.35 10.55
CA THR A 92 6.18 -9.08 10.83
C THR A 92 4.72 -9.32 11.19
N ASN A 93 4.14 -8.41 11.95
CA ASN A 93 2.71 -8.37 12.26
C ASN A 93 1.90 -7.57 11.22
N GLY A 94 2.53 -7.18 10.11
CA GLY A 94 1.90 -6.32 9.11
C GLY A 94 1.43 -4.99 9.71
N THR A 95 0.21 -4.57 9.36
CA THR A 95 -0.37 -3.31 9.85
C THR A 95 -0.66 -3.26 11.35
N GLN A 96 -0.66 -4.41 12.06
CA GLN A 96 -0.88 -4.45 13.51
C GLN A 96 0.27 -3.77 14.31
N GLY A 97 1.45 -3.61 13.70
CA GLY A 97 2.55 -2.85 14.27
C GLY A 97 2.36 -1.32 14.19
N ASN A 98 1.41 -0.85 13.40
CA ASN A 98 1.13 0.58 13.25
C ASN A 98 0.25 1.06 14.41
N VAL A 99 0.84 1.79 15.35
CA VAL A 99 0.13 2.31 16.53
C VAL A 99 0.21 3.83 16.58
N LYS A 100 -0.86 4.45 17.07
CA LYS A 100 -0.92 5.91 17.21
C LYS A 100 0.02 6.39 18.31
N SER A 101 0.41 7.66 18.25
CA SER A 101 1.16 8.34 19.32
C SER A 101 0.45 8.19 20.66
N ASN A 102 1.22 8.15 21.74
CA ASN A 102 0.76 8.02 23.11
C ASN A 102 -0.04 6.74 23.46
N THR A 103 0.08 5.68 22.64
CA THR A 103 -0.59 4.38 22.90
C THR A 103 0.31 3.37 23.60
N ILE A 104 1.64 3.49 23.49
CA ILE A 104 2.60 2.62 24.19
C ILE A 104 2.90 3.26 25.55
N THR A 105 2.23 2.77 26.58
CA THR A 105 2.32 3.35 27.94
C THR A 105 2.82 2.37 29.00
N SER A 106 3.05 1.10 28.64
CA SER A 106 3.48 0.05 29.56
C SER A 106 4.85 -0.51 29.21
N VAL A 107 5.61 -0.83 30.25
CA VAL A 107 6.91 -1.53 30.14
C VAL A 107 6.74 -2.99 30.53
N PRO A 108 7.30 -3.96 29.80
CA PRO A 108 7.28 -5.35 30.22
C PRO A 108 7.90 -5.54 31.62
N SER A 109 7.33 -6.43 32.43
CA SER A 109 7.74 -6.68 33.81
C SER A 109 9.23 -7.01 34.01
N ILE A 110 9.86 -7.61 33.00
CA ILE A 110 11.30 -7.94 33.01
C ILE A 110 12.16 -6.67 33.06
N ILE A 111 11.72 -5.59 32.42
CA ILE A 111 12.44 -4.31 32.39
C ILE A 111 12.04 -3.45 33.58
N SER A 112 10.78 -3.47 34.00
CA SER A 112 10.27 -2.69 35.14
C SER A 112 10.88 -3.07 36.47
N SER A 113 11.38 -4.31 36.62
CA SER A 113 12.08 -4.75 37.83
C SER A 113 13.46 -4.12 37.99
N SER A 114 14.05 -3.61 36.93
CA SER A 114 15.40 -2.99 36.92
C SER A 114 15.38 -1.47 36.84
N ILE A 115 14.23 -0.85 36.56
CA ILE A 115 14.07 0.59 36.37
C ILE A 115 12.94 1.07 37.26
N ILE A 116 13.29 1.87 38.26
CA ILE A 116 12.35 2.52 39.19
C ILE A 116 11.86 3.81 38.49
N ASP A 117 10.53 3.99 38.39
CA ASP A 117 9.86 5.18 37.83
C ASP A 117 10.13 5.51 36.34
N ALA A 118 10.12 4.50 35.47
CA ALA A 118 10.16 4.76 34.04
C ALA A 118 8.75 4.99 33.48
N THR A 119 8.50 6.18 32.95
CA THR A 119 7.36 6.45 32.07
C THR A 119 7.78 6.21 30.63
N VAL A 120 7.01 5.36 29.92
CA VAL A 120 7.25 5.05 28.50
C VAL A 120 6.12 5.66 27.69
N ASN A 121 6.49 6.34 26.62
CA ASN A 121 5.55 6.90 25.67
C ASN A 121 6.15 6.93 24.25
N ASN A 122 5.35 6.56 23.24
CA ASN A 122 5.69 6.83 21.85
C ASN A 122 5.20 8.23 21.47
N ALA A 123 6.10 9.18 21.33
CA ALA A 123 5.76 10.57 21.00
C ALA A 123 5.16 10.72 19.59
N TYR A 124 5.44 9.80 18.67
CA TYR A 124 4.99 9.82 17.29
C TYR A 124 4.24 8.54 16.95
N ASP A 125 3.41 8.64 15.89
CA ASP A 125 2.74 7.46 15.32
C ASP A 125 3.81 6.49 14.79
N ALA A 126 3.70 5.21 15.14
CA ALA A 126 4.47 4.15 14.52
C ALA A 126 3.79 3.72 13.22
N GLY A 127 4.52 3.73 12.13
CA GLY A 127 4.04 3.38 10.80
C GLY A 127 5.05 2.50 10.07
N GLY A 128 4.75 2.14 8.81
CA GLY A 128 5.63 1.35 7.95
C GLY A 128 5.30 -0.14 7.93
N GLY A 129 4.39 -0.61 8.77
CA GLY A 129 3.86 -1.97 8.66
C GLY A 129 2.82 -2.05 7.54
N SER A 130 2.96 -3.04 6.63
CA SER A 130 1.97 -3.36 5.60
C SER A 130 1.67 -4.86 5.62
N ASN A 131 0.46 -5.22 5.22
CA ASN A 131 0.10 -6.61 4.97
C ASN A 131 0.49 -6.99 3.54
N TYR A 132 0.49 -8.27 3.22
CA TYR A 132 0.60 -8.70 1.84
C TYR A 132 -0.54 -8.12 1.00
N GLU A 133 -0.24 -7.74 -0.23
CA GLU A 133 -1.25 -7.34 -1.20
C GLU A 133 -2.27 -8.46 -1.39
N ASN A 134 -3.55 -8.10 -1.36
CA ASN A 134 -4.58 -9.05 -1.72
C ASN A 134 -4.61 -9.22 -3.25
N PHE A 135 -5.23 -10.30 -3.72
CA PHE A 135 -5.30 -10.62 -5.14
C PHE A 135 -5.93 -9.51 -6.00
N ILE A 136 -6.86 -8.74 -5.44
CA ILE A 136 -7.52 -7.63 -6.14
C ILE A 136 -6.53 -6.49 -6.40
N MET A 137 -5.78 -6.07 -5.38
CA MET A 137 -4.73 -5.05 -5.49
C MET A 137 -3.62 -5.49 -6.46
N LEU A 138 -3.20 -6.75 -6.37
CA LEU A 138 -2.18 -7.32 -7.25
C LEU A 138 -2.61 -7.26 -8.71
N LYS A 139 -3.89 -7.53 -9.00
CA LYS A 139 -4.47 -7.45 -10.34
C LYS A 139 -4.47 -6.02 -10.91
N GLU A 140 -4.57 -5.01 -10.04
CA GLU A 140 -4.47 -3.60 -10.42
C GLU A 140 -3.00 -3.14 -10.56
N HIS A 141 -2.12 -3.60 -9.68
CA HIS A 141 -0.72 -3.15 -9.63
C HIS A 141 0.16 -3.79 -10.72
N ILE A 142 -0.08 -5.05 -11.11
CA ILE A 142 0.72 -5.72 -12.15
C ILE A 142 0.71 -4.94 -13.48
N PRO A 143 -0.44 -4.51 -14.04
CA PRO A 143 -0.45 -3.72 -15.27
C PRO A 143 0.30 -2.39 -15.13
N LEU A 144 0.21 -1.72 -13.97
CA LEU A 144 0.90 -0.47 -13.71
C LEU A 144 2.43 -0.64 -13.69
N SER A 145 2.92 -1.70 -13.05
CA SER A 145 4.35 -2.00 -12.99
C SER A 145 4.93 -2.36 -14.36
N VAL A 146 4.19 -3.12 -15.16
CA VAL A 146 4.60 -3.47 -16.53
C VAL A 146 4.58 -2.24 -17.45
N LYS A 147 3.57 -1.37 -17.31
CA LYS A 147 3.44 -0.15 -18.11
C LYS A 147 4.63 0.79 -17.92
N THR A 148 5.08 0.97 -16.69
CA THR A 148 6.16 1.93 -16.36
C THR A 148 7.56 1.36 -16.59
N LEU A 149 7.73 0.03 -16.68
CA LEU A 149 9.04 -0.63 -16.71
C LEU A 149 10.02 -0.13 -15.62
N GLY A 150 9.46 0.40 -14.53
CA GLY A 150 10.22 0.94 -13.41
C GLY A 150 10.86 2.30 -13.63
N VAL A 151 10.50 3.04 -14.69
CA VAL A 151 11.00 4.40 -14.99
C VAL A 151 9.83 5.36 -15.07
N ALA A 152 9.97 6.57 -14.48
CA ALA A 152 8.95 7.61 -14.51
C ALA A 152 9.33 8.70 -15.53
N ILE A 153 8.63 8.77 -16.65
CA ILE A 153 8.85 9.76 -17.71
C ILE A 153 7.61 10.63 -17.90
N THR A 154 6.44 10.03 -18.00
CA THR A 154 5.16 10.72 -18.18
C THR A 154 4.47 10.98 -16.85
N LYS A 155 3.46 11.87 -16.81
CA LYS A 155 2.63 12.09 -15.62
C LYS A 155 2.04 10.78 -15.12
N GLU A 156 1.52 9.99 -16.05
CA GLU A 156 0.88 8.70 -15.80
C GLU A 156 1.87 7.67 -15.21
N ASP A 157 3.16 7.74 -15.57
CA ASP A 157 4.17 6.87 -14.97
C ASP A 157 4.42 7.24 -13.50
N PHE A 158 4.50 8.56 -13.20
CA PHE A 158 4.63 9.02 -11.82
C PHE A 158 3.41 8.66 -10.97
N GLU A 159 2.19 8.78 -11.52
CA GLU A 159 0.95 8.36 -10.86
C GLU A 159 0.96 6.86 -10.60
N SER A 160 1.29 6.06 -11.61
CA SER A 160 1.33 4.60 -11.52
C SER A 160 2.36 4.10 -10.52
N LEU A 161 3.59 4.66 -10.54
CA LEU A 161 4.64 4.30 -9.59
C LEU A 161 4.31 4.75 -8.16
N ALA A 162 3.64 5.89 -7.99
CA ALA A 162 3.20 6.33 -6.67
C ALA A 162 2.14 5.40 -6.09
N MET A 163 1.23 4.87 -6.90
CA MET A 163 0.21 3.89 -6.48
C MET A 163 0.78 2.51 -6.13
N LEU A 164 2.01 2.18 -6.56
CA LEU A 164 2.69 0.95 -6.14
C LEU A 164 3.25 1.02 -4.70
N VAL A 165 3.19 2.18 -4.06
CA VAL A 165 3.62 2.32 -2.66
C VAL A 165 2.47 1.98 -1.73
N ASP A 166 2.70 1.01 -0.85
CA ASP A 166 1.71 0.62 0.16
C ASP A 166 1.17 1.81 0.94
N GLY A 167 -0.15 1.90 1.04
CA GLY A 167 -0.86 2.98 1.71
C GLY A 167 -1.23 4.14 0.79
N VAL A 168 -0.90 4.09 -0.50
CA VAL A 168 -1.38 5.05 -1.52
C VAL A 168 -2.52 4.42 -2.30
N ASN A 169 -3.72 4.96 -2.16
CA ASN A 169 -4.89 4.53 -2.94
C ASN A 169 -4.95 5.25 -4.28
N LYS A 170 -4.69 6.56 -4.27
CA LYS A 170 -4.76 7.39 -5.48
C LYS A 170 -3.57 8.33 -5.57
N ALA A 171 -3.12 8.55 -6.79
CA ALA A 171 -2.08 9.53 -7.09
C ALA A 171 -2.49 10.37 -8.30
N LYS A 172 -2.10 11.65 -8.29
CA LYS A 172 -2.27 12.57 -9.42
C LYS A 172 -1.03 13.43 -9.57
N ALA A 173 -0.45 13.40 -10.76
CA ALA A 173 0.74 14.19 -11.07
C ALA A 173 0.36 15.42 -11.92
N ASP A 174 0.92 16.57 -11.56
CA ASP A 174 0.74 17.78 -12.34
C ASP A 174 2.03 18.59 -12.45
N TYR A 175 2.26 19.16 -13.62
CA TYR A 175 3.39 20.05 -13.86
C TYR A 175 3.04 21.48 -13.44
N GLU A 176 3.75 21.97 -12.42
CA GLU A 176 3.80 23.40 -12.14
C GLU A 176 4.88 24.00 -13.03
N CYS A 177 4.71 25.14 -13.62
CA CYS A 177 5.66 25.86 -14.50
C CYS A 177 7.02 25.17 -14.78
N GLY A 178 7.24 24.74 -16.02
CA GLY A 178 8.51 24.18 -16.47
C GLY A 178 8.76 22.73 -16.05
N ARG A 179 9.84 22.48 -15.31
CA ARG A 179 10.30 21.14 -14.93
C ARG A 179 9.85 20.67 -13.55
N LYS A 180 9.00 21.44 -12.87
CA LYS A 180 8.54 21.15 -11.52
C LYS A 180 7.31 20.26 -11.59
N LEU A 181 7.45 19.02 -11.13
CA LEU A 181 6.38 18.06 -11.04
C LEU A 181 5.91 17.92 -9.59
N THR A 182 4.63 18.11 -9.35
CA THR A 182 4.02 17.84 -8.05
C THR A 182 3.11 16.61 -8.17
N VAL A 183 3.39 15.60 -7.34
CA VAL A 183 2.56 14.39 -7.23
C VAL A 183 1.72 14.51 -5.97
N TYR A 184 0.41 14.51 -6.14
CA TYR A 184 -0.57 14.50 -5.06
C TYR A 184 -0.97 13.07 -4.77
N ILE A 185 -0.87 12.64 -3.51
CA ILE A 185 -1.22 11.28 -3.06
C ILE A 185 -2.37 11.31 -2.06
N SER A 186 -3.25 10.33 -2.15
CA SER A 186 -4.33 10.11 -1.19
C SER A 186 -4.22 8.70 -0.63
N PRO A 187 -4.11 8.53 0.69
CA PRO A 187 -4.22 7.22 1.35
C PRO A 187 -5.63 6.64 1.26
N ASP A 188 -5.78 5.39 1.65
CA ASP A 188 -7.07 4.73 1.80
C ASP A 188 -8.02 5.55 2.68
N GLY A 189 -9.31 5.54 2.33
CA GLY A 189 -10.33 6.33 3.00
C GLY A 189 -10.17 7.86 2.85
N GLY A 190 -9.29 8.33 1.96
CA GLY A 190 -9.06 9.75 1.67
C GLY A 190 -8.52 10.54 2.87
N ALA A 191 -7.75 9.92 3.76
CA ALA A 191 -7.08 10.61 4.85
C ALA A 191 -5.95 11.53 4.36
N ILE A 192 -5.44 12.40 5.23
CA ILE A 192 -4.23 13.17 4.94
C ILE A 192 -3.04 12.22 4.99
N ALA A 193 -2.19 12.23 3.96
CA ALA A 193 -1.00 11.40 3.92
C ALA A 193 -0.01 11.81 5.03
N SER A 194 0.52 10.84 5.76
CA SER A 194 1.55 11.07 6.76
C SER A 194 2.86 11.51 6.10
N SER A 195 3.70 12.23 6.86
CA SER A 195 5.03 12.63 6.36
C SER A 195 5.89 11.44 5.97
N GLU A 196 5.73 10.30 6.64
CA GLU A 196 6.44 9.06 6.33
C GLU A 196 6.00 8.49 4.97
N LEU A 197 4.69 8.43 4.70
CA LEU A 197 4.18 7.98 3.41
C LEU A 197 4.64 8.89 2.28
N ILE A 198 4.60 10.22 2.49
CA ILE A 198 5.11 11.21 1.53
C ILE A 198 6.60 10.96 1.23
N ASN A 199 7.41 10.71 2.25
CA ASN A 199 8.84 10.43 2.08
C ASN A 199 9.10 9.10 1.37
N ARG A 200 8.33 8.04 1.65
CA ARG A 200 8.45 6.75 0.95
C ARG A 200 8.16 6.92 -0.56
N VAL A 201 7.06 7.60 -0.89
CA VAL A 201 6.72 7.90 -2.28
C VAL A 201 7.78 8.76 -2.95
N TYR A 202 8.27 9.80 -2.28
CA TYR A 202 9.32 10.66 -2.80
C TYR A 202 10.61 9.88 -3.10
N ASN A 203 11.06 9.04 -2.18
CA ASN A 203 12.27 8.22 -2.34
C ASN A 203 12.14 7.25 -3.51
N LEU A 204 10.98 6.58 -3.66
CA LEU A 204 10.72 5.69 -4.78
C LEU A 204 10.77 6.43 -6.13
N LEU A 205 10.05 7.55 -6.21
CA LEU A 205 9.95 8.32 -7.45
C LEU A 205 11.26 9.03 -7.81
N SER A 206 12.00 9.54 -6.83
CA SER A 206 13.27 10.23 -7.07
C SER A 206 14.35 9.32 -7.65
N GLN A 207 14.35 8.03 -7.29
CA GLN A 207 15.27 7.03 -7.84
C GLN A 207 14.94 6.64 -9.28
N ARG A 208 13.70 6.87 -9.72
CA ARG A 208 13.16 6.43 -11.02
C ARG A 208 12.84 7.58 -11.97
N ALA A 209 12.90 8.80 -11.47
CA ALA A 209 12.68 10.02 -12.24
C ALA A 209 13.95 10.44 -13.00
N PRO A 210 13.83 11.12 -14.16
CA PRO A 210 14.94 11.77 -14.82
C PRO A 210 15.63 12.78 -13.90
N MET A 211 16.95 12.85 -13.93
CA MET A 211 17.78 13.69 -13.06
C MET A 211 17.42 15.19 -13.13
N THR A 212 16.76 15.63 -14.19
CA THR A 212 16.37 17.03 -14.42
C THR A 212 14.98 17.38 -13.88
N THR A 213 14.26 16.43 -13.27
CA THR A 213 12.89 16.64 -12.79
C THR A 213 12.92 17.15 -11.35
N TRP A 214 12.29 18.30 -11.11
CA TRP A 214 12.08 18.81 -9.76
C TRP A 214 10.81 18.20 -9.18
N LEU A 215 10.98 17.11 -8.45
CA LEU A 215 9.88 16.35 -7.88
C LEU A 215 9.46 16.91 -6.52
N LYS A 216 8.15 17.04 -6.32
CA LYS A 216 7.53 17.33 -5.03
C LYS A 216 6.37 16.37 -4.81
N VAL A 217 6.26 15.80 -3.62
CA VAL A 217 5.12 14.96 -3.22
C VAL A 217 4.32 15.68 -2.15
N LYS A 218 3.01 15.71 -2.30
CA LYS A 218 2.08 16.35 -1.36
C LYS A 218 0.89 15.45 -1.08
N SER A 219 0.30 15.60 0.10
CA SER A 219 -1.01 15.00 0.36
C SER A 219 -2.09 15.70 -0.46
N ALA A 220 -3.01 14.94 -1.03
CA ALA A 220 -4.24 15.49 -1.60
C ALA A 220 -5.10 16.06 -0.45
N GLY A 221 -5.68 17.23 -0.69
CA GLY A 221 -6.59 17.86 0.26
C GLY A 221 -8.00 17.31 0.12
N LYS A 222 -8.71 17.17 1.25
CA LYS A 222 -10.16 16.91 1.25
C LYS A 222 -10.93 18.20 1.06
N VAL A 223 -11.95 18.14 0.25
CA VAL A 223 -12.90 19.21 0.05
C VAL A 223 -14.28 18.72 0.49
N GLN A 224 -14.90 19.41 1.44
CA GLN A 224 -16.24 19.10 1.89
C GLN A 224 -17.26 19.82 1.00
N ILE A 225 -18.15 19.04 0.38
CA ILE A 225 -19.27 19.57 -0.40
C ILE A 225 -20.48 19.67 0.53
N ILE A 226 -21.09 20.83 0.59
CA ILE A 226 -22.33 21.06 1.34
C ILE A 226 -23.47 21.19 0.35
N LEU A 227 -24.46 20.33 0.53
CA LEU A 227 -25.69 20.28 -0.26
C LEU A 227 -26.88 20.51 0.65
N GLU A 228 -27.75 21.47 0.29
CA GLU A 228 -29.10 21.60 0.85
C GLU A 228 -30.09 21.44 -0.29
N MET A 229 -31.05 20.56 -0.13
CA MET A 229 -32.00 20.22 -1.18
C MET A 229 -33.38 19.94 -0.61
N GLU A 230 -34.40 20.31 -1.38
CA GLU A 230 -35.78 19.92 -1.16
C GLU A 230 -36.11 18.81 -2.16
N VAL A 231 -36.60 17.68 -1.64
CA VAL A 231 -36.93 16.51 -2.47
C VAL A 231 -38.40 16.15 -2.27
N THR A 232 -39.11 16.07 -3.36
CA THR A 232 -40.46 15.51 -3.41
C THR A 232 -40.39 14.07 -3.88
N GLY A 233 -40.78 13.15 -3.03
CA GLY A 233 -40.83 11.73 -3.36
C GLY A 233 -42.14 11.30 -3.96
N LYS A 234 -42.11 10.22 -4.74
CA LYS A 234 -43.31 9.60 -5.27
C LYS A 234 -44.17 9.01 -4.12
N LYS A 235 -45.49 9.10 -4.26
CA LYS A 235 -46.45 8.70 -3.23
C LYS A 235 -46.34 7.23 -2.75
N SER A 236 -45.67 6.39 -3.50
CA SER A 236 -45.49 4.96 -3.18
C SER A 236 -44.37 4.68 -2.17
N TYR A 237 -43.56 5.66 -1.81
CA TYR A 237 -42.36 5.46 -0.99
C TYR A 237 -42.40 6.30 0.29
N LYS A 238 -41.81 5.80 1.37
CA LYS A 238 -41.74 6.51 2.65
C LYS A 238 -40.52 7.44 2.68
N THR A 239 -40.66 8.56 3.35
CA THR A 239 -39.55 9.57 3.47
C THR A 239 -38.23 8.99 3.93
N PRO A 240 -38.13 8.07 4.92
CA PRO A 240 -36.84 7.50 5.32
C PRO A 240 -36.17 6.65 4.22
N GLU A 241 -36.95 5.96 3.39
CA GLU A 241 -36.43 5.15 2.28
C GLU A 241 -35.82 6.06 1.21
N ILE A 242 -36.48 7.17 0.89
CA ILE A 242 -36.02 8.15 -0.07
C ILE A 242 -34.70 8.78 0.42
N GLN A 243 -34.63 9.18 1.68
CA GLN A 243 -33.42 9.73 2.27
C GLN A 243 -32.25 8.75 2.22
N THR A 244 -32.45 7.48 2.57
CA THR A 244 -31.43 6.45 2.56
C THR A 244 -30.92 6.22 1.14
N GLN A 245 -31.80 6.16 0.15
CA GLN A 245 -31.40 5.95 -1.26
C GLN A 245 -30.60 7.14 -1.80
N ILE A 246 -31.02 8.38 -1.50
CA ILE A 246 -30.26 9.58 -1.90
C ILE A 246 -28.88 9.61 -1.26
N LEU A 247 -28.79 9.37 0.05
CA LEU A 247 -27.51 9.34 0.76
C LEU A 247 -26.60 8.24 0.23
N THR A 248 -27.14 7.05 -0.04
CA THR A 248 -26.37 5.94 -0.62
C THR A 248 -25.87 6.27 -2.03
N ALA A 249 -26.71 6.87 -2.87
CA ALA A 249 -26.34 7.27 -4.22
C ALA A 249 -25.25 8.34 -4.22
N LEU A 250 -25.38 9.37 -3.37
CA LEU A 250 -24.37 10.43 -3.21
C LEU A 250 -23.05 9.87 -2.65
N TYR A 251 -23.13 8.98 -1.65
CA TYR A 251 -21.94 8.35 -1.09
C TYR A 251 -21.22 7.50 -2.13
N ASN A 252 -21.95 6.67 -2.87
CA ASN A 252 -21.36 5.83 -3.93
C ASN A 252 -20.73 6.64 -5.07
N ALA A 253 -21.25 7.83 -5.37
CA ALA A 253 -20.71 8.68 -6.44
C ALA A 253 -19.53 9.55 -5.99
N TYR A 254 -19.55 10.06 -4.75
CA TYR A 254 -18.62 11.09 -4.28
C TYR A 254 -17.80 10.68 -3.04
N SER A 255 -17.84 9.40 -2.65
CA SER A 255 -16.97 8.92 -1.56
C SER A 255 -15.51 9.13 -1.90
N PRO A 256 -14.62 9.27 -0.91
CA PRO A 256 -13.18 9.39 -1.14
C PRO A 256 -12.59 8.24 -1.96
N GLU A 257 -13.24 7.07 -1.94
CA GLU A 257 -12.83 5.88 -2.70
C GLU A 257 -13.17 5.98 -4.19
N GLN A 258 -14.24 6.68 -4.55
CA GLN A 258 -14.69 6.82 -5.94
C GLN A 258 -14.22 8.15 -6.56
N ALA A 259 -14.17 9.22 -5.78
CA ALA A 259 -13.76 10.53 -6.25
C ALA A 259 -12.32 10.56 -6.77
N GLN A 260 -12.09 11.20 -7.91
CA GLN A 260 -10.75 11.40 -8.46
C GLN A 260 -10.09 12.65 -7.85
N ILE A 261 -8.77 12.62 -7.67
CA ILE A 261 -8.00 13.80 -7.24
C ILE A 261 -8.09 14.87 -8.35
N GLY A 262 -8.55 16.08 -7.98
CA GLY A 262 -8.77 17.17 -8.94
C GLY A 262 -10.02 17.01 -9.80
N GLY A 263 -10.89 16.06 -9.50
CA GLY A 263 -12.19 15.91 -10.16
C GLY A 263 -13.10 17.10 -9.90
N SER A 264 -13.91 17.48 -10.88
CA SER A 264 -14.94 18.50 -10.72
C SER A 264 -16.27 17.88 -10.37
N VAL A 265 -16.96 18.46 -9.40
CA VAL A 265 -18.35 18.11 -9.09
C VAL A 265 -19.25 19.21 -9.65
N ARG A 266 -20.13 18.87 -10.57
CA ARG A 266 -21.04 19.80 -11.21
C ARG A 266 -22.44 19.65 -10.65
N LEU A 267 -23.15 20.75 -10.58
CA LEU A 267 -24.53 20.76 -10.13
C LEU A 267 -25.44 19.86 -11.00
N SER A 268 -25.20 19.86 -12.32
CA SER A 268 -25.90 18.98 -13.27
C SER A 268 -25.73 17.49 -12.97
N ASP A 269 -24.54 17.10 -12.50
CA ASP A 269 -24.25 15.69 -12.23
C ASP A 269 -24.99 15.21 -10.97
N ILE A 270 -25.16 16.11 -9.99
CA ILE A 270 -25.95 15.85 -8.78
C ILE A 270 -27.45 15.73 -9.12
N TYR A 271 -27.96 16.65 -9.96
CA TYR A 271 -29.34 16.57 -10.44
C TYR A 271 -29.57 15.25 -11.19
N ALA A 272 -28.72 14.90 -12.14
CA ALA A 272 -28.86 13.68 -12.92
C ALA A 272 -28.77 12.41 -12.04
N LEU A 273 -27.89 12.43 -11.03
CA LEU A 273 -27.74 11.30 -10.10
C LEU A 273 -29.03 11.05 -9.29
N ILE A 274 -29.65 12.11 -8.79
CA ILE A 274 -30.81 12.00 -7.90
C ILE A 274 -32.10 11.82 -8.70
N ASP A 275 -32.27 12.51 -9.84
CA ASP A 275 -33.45 12.34 -10.71
C ASP A 275 -33.55 10.92 -11.31
N ASN A 276 -32.43 10.23 -11.48
CA ASN A 276 -32.41 8.83 -11.91
C ASN A 276 -32.91 7.84 -10.84
N LEU A 277 -33.11 8.28 -9.58
CA LEU A 277 -33.65 7.41 -8.55
C LEU A 277 -35.18 7.22 -8.77
N SER A 278 -35.60 5.96 -8.80
CA SER A 278 -37.00 5.60 -9.02
C SER A 278 -37.97 6.15 -7.98
N THR A 279 -37.46 6.56 -6.82
CA THR A 279 -38.22 7.04 -5.64
C THR A 279 -38.44 8.55 -5.63
N VAL A 280 -37.67 9.29 -6.43
CA VAL A 280 -37.75 10.76 -6.50
C VAL A 280 -38.69 11.17 -7.63
N ASP A 281 -39.51 12.21 -7.39
CA ASP A 281 -40.37 12.83 -8.37
C ASP A 281 -39.84 14.20 -8.81
N TYR A 282 -39.42 15.00 -7.83
CA TYR A 282 -38.89 16.35 -8.08
C TYR A 282 -37.78 16.69 -7.08
N LEU A 283 -36.76 17.37 -7.55
CA LEU A 283 -35.64 17.85 -6.77
C LEU A 283 -35.40 19.35 -6.98
N HIS A 284 -35.22 20.08 -5.89
CA HIS A 284 -34.77 21.48 -5.92
C HIS A 284 -33.56 21.64 -4.99
N LEU A 285 -32.41 22.00 -5.57
CA LEU A 285 -31.19 22.32 -4.82
C LEU A 285 -31.23 23.78 -4.37
N THR A 286 -31.26 24.00 -3.07
CA THR A 286 -31.27 25.34 -2.46
C THR A 286 -29.86 25.86 -2.23
N LYS A 287 -28.90 25.00 -1.87
CA LYS A 287 -27.49 25.40 -1.69
C LYS A 287 -26.54 24.34 -2.22
N PHE A 288 -25.52 24.83 -2.92
CA PHE A 288 -24.39 24.01 -3.37
C PHE A 288 -23.12 24.85 -3.24
N TYR A 289 -22.26 24.51 -2.30
CA TYR A 289 -20.97 25.16 -2.14
C TYR A 289 -19.92 24.24 -1.55
N ILE A 290 -18.66 24.60 -1.81
CA ILE A 290 -17.50 23.89 -1.31
C ILE A 290 -17.04 24.57 -0.01
N LYS A 291 -16.99 23.80 1.08
CA LYS A 291 -16.34 24.25 2.30
C LYS A 291 -14.89 23.83 2.25
N THR A 292 -13.98 24.71 1.85
CA THR A 292 -12.56 24.47 1.95
C THR A 292 -12.17 24.43 3.44
N LEU A 293 -11.77 23.26 3.94
CA LEU A 293 -11.09 23.19 5.22
C LEU A 293 -9.75 23.91 5.04
N ALA A 294 -9.65 25.12 5.61
CA ALA A 294 -8.38 25.85 5.62
C ALA A 294 -7.35 25.00 6.36
N LEU A 295 -6.52 24.31 5.61
CA LEU A 295 -5.27 23.76 6.13
C LEU A 295 -4.42 24.99 6.47
N ARG A 296 -4.31 25.32 7.76
CA ARG A 296 -3.32 26.29 8.20
C ARG A 296 -1.95 25.77 7.72
N PRO A 297 -1.20 26.57 6.94
CA PRO A 297 0.18 26.21 6.67
C PRO A 297 0.90 26.18 8.01
N LEU A 298 1.40 25.01 8.40
CA LEU A 298 2.45 24.93 9.41
C LEU A 298 3.70 25.53 8.78
N TYR A 299 4.07 26.71 9.25
CA TYR A 299 5.34 27.35 8.95
C TYR A 299 6.49 26.50 9.48
#